data_3687e9c42df4c8a670773ba510effd7f
#
_entry.id   3687e9c42df4c8a670773ba510effd7f
#
_cell.length_a   1.000
_cell.length_b   1.000
_cell.length_c   1.000
_cell.angle_alpha   90.00
_cell.angle_beta   90.00
_cell.angle_gamma   90.00
#
_symmetry.space_group_name_H-M   'P 1'
#
loop_
_entity.id
_entity.type
_entity.pdbx_description
1 polymer ?
#
loop_
_entity_poly.entity_id
_entity_poly.type
_entity_poly.pdbx_seq_one_letter_code
_entity_poly.pdbx_strand_id
1 'polypeptide(L)'
;MLAYRIGYGEDAHRLEAGRDLWLGGLKIEGAPHGAVAHSDGDAVLHAVADALLSGLALGDIGAYYPDTDPANRGLDSATILRRSLELVRERGYVPLNVALVVTLDVPKLGPLRSKIASSVAVLLALPESEVGVSFKTSEGLAPAHVQVRVTVLLGRLDG
;
A
#
# COMPACT_ATOMS: atom_id res chain seq x y z
N MET A 1 21.62 16.72 4.72
CA MET A 1 20.52 15.76 4.59
C MET A 1 21.01 14.36 4.90
N LEU A 2 20.18 13.53 5.55
CA LEU A 2 20.50 12.12 5.79
C LEU A 2 20.52 11.35 4.47
N ALA A 3 21.47 10.41 4.32
CA ALA A 3 21.57 9.55 3.15
C ALA A 3 20.39 8.57 3.05
N TYR A 4 19.84 8.20 4.20
CA TYR A 4 18.72 7.25 4.29
C TYR A 4 17.59 7.81 5.14
N ARG A 5 16.37 7.39 4.80
CA ARG A 5 15.15 7.70 5.54
C ARG A 5 14.32 6.43 5.71
N ILE A 6 13.68 6.30 6.85
CA ILE A 6 12.71 5.23 7.09
C ILE A 6 11.32 5.87 7.07
N GLY A 7 10.42 5.27 6.29
CA GLY A 7 9.00 5.59 6.31
C GLY A 7 8.19 4.44 6.86
N TYR A 8 7.10 4.78 7.54
CA TYR A 8 6.10 3.84 8.01
C TYR A 8 4.72 4.30 7.58
N GLY A 9 3.91 3.36 7.10
CA GLY A 9 2.53 3.62 6.72
C GLY A 9 1.65 2.45 7.11
N GLU A 10 0.39 2.73 7.35
CA GLU A 10 -0.62 1.69 7.55
C GLU A 10 -1.96 2.14 6.99
N ASP A 11 -2.78 1.16 6.62
CA ASP A 11 -4.14 1.38 6.17
C ASP A 11 -5.03 0.23 6.61
N ALA A 12 -6.29 0.51 6.85
CA ALA A 12 -7.26 -0.48 7.26
C ALA A 12 -8.63 -0.16 6.66
N HIS A 13 -9.35 -1.20 6.26
CA HIS A 13 -10.72 -1.08 5.76
C HIS A 13 -11.62 -2.15 6.37
N ARG A 14 -12.87 -1.79 6.59
CA ARG A 14 -13.93 -2.75 6.80
C ARG A 14 -14.21 -3.47 5.49
N LEU A 15 -14.53 -4.76 5.57
CA LEU A 15 -14.88 -5.59 4.42
C LEU A 15 -16.39 -5.85 4.40
N GLU A 16 -16.97 -5.81 3.20
CA GLU A 16 -18.38 -6.14 2.95
C GLU A 16 -18.50 -7.08 1.77
N ALA A 17 -19.51 -7.97 1.82
CA ALA A 17 -19.88 -8.82 0.70
C ALA A 17 -20.33 -7.99 -0.50
N GLY A 18 -20.09 -8.50 -1.70
CA GLY A 18 -20.49 -7.84 -2.95
C GLY A 18 -19.52 -6.76 -3.43
N ARG A 19 -18.40 -6.59 -2.75
CA ARG A 19 -17.32 -5.69 -3.17
C ARG A 19 -16.10 -6.48 -3.62
N ASP A 20 -15.38 -5.95 -4.59
CA ASP A 20 -14.09 -6.48 -5.01
C ASP A 20 -13.01 -6.19 -3.96
N LEU A 21 -12.09 -7.14 -3.78
CA LEU A 21 -10.90 -6.97 -2.94
C LEU A 21 -9.68 -6.73 -3.82
N TRP A 22 -9.04 -5.58 -3.63
CA TRP A 22 -7.79 -5.21 -4.30
C TRP A 22 -6.66 -5.13 -3.28
N LEU A 23 -5.54 -5.79 -3.57
CA LEU A 23 -4.34 -5.77 -2.72
C LEU A 23 -3.08 -5.74 -3.60
N GLY A 24 -2.33 -4.65 -3.49
CA GLY A 24 -1.08 -4.49 -4.25
C GLY A 24 -1.27 -4.29 -5.75
N GLY A 25 -2.40 -3.73 -6.16
CA GLY A 25 -2.75 -3.54 -7.56
C GLY A 25 -3.37 -4.76 -8.23
N LEU A 26 -3.63 -5.84 -7.46
CA LEU A 26 -4.24 -7.06 -7.95
C LEU A 26 -5.66 -7.23 -7.40
N LYS A 27 -6.59 -7.56 -8.29
CA LYS A 27 -7.90 -8.05 -7.88
C LYS A 27 -7.75 -9.47 -7.34
N ILE A 28 -8.23 -9.70 -6.11
CA ILE A 28 -8.17 -11.01 -5.47
C ILE A 28 -9.41 -11.81 -5.89
N GLU A 29 -9.22 -12.70 -6.84
CA GLU A 29 -10.31 -13.53 -7.36
C GLU A 29 -10.87 -14.46 -6.29
N GLY A 30 -12.19 -14.60 -6.26
CA GLY A 30 -12.89 -15.48 -5.33
C GLY A 30 -12.94 -14.97 -3.89
N ALA A 31 -12.52 -13.74 -3.61
CA ALA A 31 -12.65 -13.16 -2.28
C ALA A 31 -14.15 -13.00 -1.92
N PRO A 32 -14.57 -13.44 -0.71
CA PRO A 32 -15.98 -13.36 -0.31
C PRO A 32 -16.46 -11.94 -0.03
N HIS A 33 -15.56 -11.00 0.16
CA HIS A 33 -15.84 -9.60 0.47
C HIS A 33 -14.69 -8.71 0.03
N GLY A 34 -14.96 -7.43 -0.09
CA GLY A 34 -13.97 -6.41 -0.45
C GLY A 34 -14.08 -5.16 0.42
N ALA A 35 -13.12 -4.27 0.26
CA ALA A 35 -12.98 -3.10 1.10
C ALA A 35 -14.11 -2.06 0.90
N VAL A 36 -14.61 -1.52 2.00
CA VAL A 36 -15.46 -0.35 2.00
C VAL A 36 -14.55 0.88 1.95
N ALA A 37 -14.49 1.52 0.80
CA ALA A 37 -13.62 2.67 0.57
C ALA A 37 -14.20 3.60 -0.50
N HIS A 38 -13.69 4.83 -0.55
CA HIS A 38 -13.99 5.81 -1.60
C HIS A 38 -13.28 5.48 -2.92
N SER A 39 -12.06 4.93 -2.84
CA SER A 39 -11.25 4.45 -3.96
C SER A 39 -11.54 2.97 -4.26
N ASP A 40 -10.63 2.29 -4.95
CA ASP A 40 -10.65 0.84 -5.11
C ASP A 40 -10.40 0.07 -3.78
N GLY A 41 -10.00 0.79 -2.72
CA GLY A 41 -9.80 0.23 -1.39
C GLY A 41 -8.56 -0.64 -1.26
N ASP A 42 -7.56 -0.45 -2.11
CA ASP A 42 -6.29 -1.19 -2.04
C ASP A 42 -5.45 -0.75 -0.84
N ALA A 43 -5.62 -1.46 0.28
CA ALA A 43 -4.93 -1.15 1.51
C ALA A 43 -3.40 -1.29 1.41
N VAL A 44 -2.90 -2.16 0.52
CA VAL A 44 -1.45 -2.30 0.30
C VAL A 44 -0.89 -1.04 -0.35
N LEU A 45 -1.47 -0.59 -1.45
CA LEU A 45 -0.99 0.60 -2.16
C LEU A 45 -1.14 1.87 -1.32
N HIS A 46 -2.22 2.00 -0.55
CA HIS A 46 -2.41 3.13 0.37
C HIS A 46 -1.35 3.16 1.47
N ALA A 47 -1.07 2.02 2.11
CA ALA A 47 -0.07 1.93 3.16
C ALA A 47 1.35 2.18 2.63
N VAL A 48 1.68 1.71 1.41
CA VAL A 48 2.95 2.00 0.76
C VAL A 48 3.09 3.48 0.44
N ALA A 49 2.04 4.10 -0.08
CA ALA A 49 2.03 5.55 -0.36
C ALA A 49 2.26 6.37 0.91
N ASP A 50 1.57 6.03 2.00
CA ASP A 50 1.77 6.70 3.30
C ASP A 50 3.18 6.49 3.84
N ALA A 51 3.75 5.29 3.70
CA ALA A 51 5.13 5.03 4.11
C ALA A 51 6.13 5.89 3.34
N LEU A 52 5.94 6.06 2.03
CA LEU A 52 6.76 6.93 1.19
C LEU A 52 6.72 8.38 1.69
N LEU A 53 5.52 8.91 1.91
CA LEU A 53 5.31 10.28 2.34
C LEU A 53 5.88 10.52 3.75
N SER A 54 5.61 9.61 4.69
CA SER A 54 6.07 9.74 6.07
C SER A 54 7.58 9.74 6.20
N GLY A 55 8.28 8.99 5.36
CA GLY A 55 9.76 8.97 5.35
C GLY A 55 10.40 10.32 5.12
N LEU A 56 9.70 11.23 4.47
CA LEU A 56 10.17 12.60 4.17
C LEU A 56 9.34 13.69 4.86
N ALA A 57 8.51 13.31 5.84
CA ALA A 57 7.62 14.22 6.56
C ALA A 57 6.71 15.04 5.63
N LEU A 58 6.16 14.37 4.59
CA LEU A 58 5.29 14.98 3.59
C LEU A 58 3.79 14.82 3.91
N GLY A 59 3.45 14.38 5.11
CA GLY A 59 2.07 14.11 5.52
C GLY A 59 1.62 12.71 5.15
N ASP A 60 0.36 12.58 4.78
CA ASP A 60 -0.28 11.33 4.41
C ASP A 60 -1.16 11.50 3.15
N ILE A 61 -1.68 10.39 2.62
CA ILE A 61 -2.51 10.43 1.41
C ILE A 61 -3.81 11.22 1.60
N GLY A 62 -4.35 11.28 2.81
CA GLY A 62 -5.56 12.06 3.12
C GLY A 62 -5.37 13.55 2.90
N ALA A 63 -4.17 14.08 3.04
CA ALA A 63 -3.86 15.47 2.76
C ALA A 63 -3.89 15.80 1.25
N TYR A 64 -3.55 14.83 0.39
CA TYR A 64 -3.53 14.98 -1.06
C TYR A 64 -4.83 14.54 -1.74
N TYR A 65 -5.50 13.55 -1.16
CA TYR A 65 -6.70 12.91 -1.70
C TYR A 65 -7.77 12.77 -0.60
N PRO A 66 -8.34 13.89 -0.12
CA PRO A 66 -9.36 13.82 0.93
C PRO A 66 -10.62 13.10 0.44
N ASP A 67 -11.21 12.26 1.30
CA ASP A 67 -12.43 11.52 1.01
C ASP A 67 -13.64 12.43 0.76
N THR A 68 -13.56 13.68 1.22
CA THR A 68 -14.58 14.69 1.03
C THR A 68 -14.61 15.26 -0.40
N ASP A 69 -13.57 15.07 -1.20
CA ASP A 69 -13.52 15.53 -2.58
C ASP A 69 -14.18 14.50 -3.52
N PRO A 70 -15.29 14.87 -4.18
CA PRO A 70 -15.96 13.96 -5.13
C PRO A 70 -15.07 13.51 -6.29
N ALA A 71 -14.04 14.27 -6.65
CA ALA A 71 -13.09 13.92 -7.71
C ALA A 71 -12.26 12.66 -7.38
N ASN A 72 -12.15 12.32 -6.09
CA ASN A 72 -11.40 11.15 -5.62
C ASN A 72 -12.25 9.87 -5.57
N ARG A 73 -13.54 9.95 -5.86
CA ARG A 73 -14.42 8.78 -5.85
C ARG A 73 -14.02 7.79 -6.94
N GLY A 74 -13.80 6.53 -6.54
CA GLY A 74 -13.39 5.46 -7.45
C GLY A 74 -11.97 5.59 -7.97
N LEU A 75 -11.14 6.43 -7.35
CA LEU A 75 -9.76 6.64 -7.76
C LEU A 75 -8.95 5.35 -7.69
N ASP A 76 -8.18 5.10 -8.74
CA ASP A 76 -7.20 4.01 -8.79
C ASP A 76 -6.05 4.30 -7.81
N SER A 77 -5.86 3.40 -6.86
CA SER A 77 -4.82 3.53 -5.83
C SER A 77 -3.40 3.54 -6.40
N ALA A 78 -3.18 2.97 -7.58
CA ALA A 78 -1.89 3.09 -8.28
C ALA A 78 -1.59 4.54 -8.66
N THR A 79 -2.59 5.36 -8.94
CA THR A 79 -2.43 6.81 -9.18
C THR A 79 -1.94 7.52 -7.92
N ILE A 80 -2.51 7.19 -6.76
CA ILE A 80 -2.09 7.73 -5.46
C ILE A 80 -0.63 7.35 -5.18
N LEU A 81 -0.27 6.09 -5.41
CA LEU A 81 1.10 5.60 -5.19
C LEU A 81 2.10 6.31 -6.13
N ARG A 82 1.77 6.43 -7.41
CA ARG A 82 2.64 7.13 -8.38
C ARG A 82 2.90 8.58 -7.97
N ARG A 83 1.86 9.29 -7.55
CA ARG A 83 2.03 10.67 -7.08
C ARG A 83 2.91 10.76 -5.84
N SER A 84 2.73 9.84 -4.88
CA SER A 84 3.58 9.78 -3.69
C SER A 84 5.04 9.53 -4.05
N LEU A 85 5.28 8.63 -5.02
CA LEU A 85 6.63 8.34 -5.51
C LEU A 85 7.27 9.54 -6.22
N GLU A 86 6.49 10.31 -7.00
CA GLU A 86 6.96 11.55 -7.62
C GLU A 86 7.40 12.56 -6.56
N LEU A 87 6.58 12.77 -5.52
CA LEU A 87 6.91 13.68 -4.41
C LEU A 87 8.21 13.28 -3.70
N VAL A 88 8.45 12.00 -3.52
CA VAL A 88 9.69 11.47 -2.96
C VAL A 88 10.88 11.79 -3.86
N ARG A 89 10.73 11.58 -5.18
CA ARG A 89 11.77 11.89 -6.17
C ARG A 89 12.07 13.37 -6.27
N GLU A 90 11.05 14.23 -6.21
CA GLU A 90 11.22 15.69 -6.17
C GLU A 90 12.08 16.16 -4.98
N ARG A 91 12.12 15.37 -3.90
CA ARG A 91 12.96 15.59 -2.73
C ARG A 91 14.36 14.96 -2.82
N GLY A 92 14.67 14.33 -3.96
CA GLY A 92 15.96 13.69 -4.22
C GLY A 92 16.13 12.32 -3.55
N TYR A 93 15.02 11.59 -3.32
CA TYR A 93 15.06 10.25 -2.74
C TYR A 93 14.35 9.23 -3.65
N VAL A 94 14.68 7.97 -3.45
CA VAL A 94 14.02 6.82 -4.09
C VAL A 94 13.83 5.70 -3.07
N PRO A 95 12.81 4.85 -3.24
CA PRO A 95 12.69 3.65 -2.42
C PRO A 95 13.82 2.68 -2.77
N LEU A 96 14.35 2.02 -1.75
CA LEU A 96 15.37 0.98 -1.88
C LEU A 96 14.84 -0.39 -1.50
N ASN A 97 13.96 -0.44 -0.50
CA ASN A 97 13.42 -1.70 0.03
C ASN A 97 12.08 -1.42 0.71
N VAL A 98 11.18 -2.39 0.61
CA VAL A 98 9.86 -2.34 1.23
C VAL A 98 9.59 -3.65 1.97
N ALA A 99 9.11 -3.55 3.19
CA ALA A 99 8.58 -4.68 3.94
C ALA A 99 7.13 -4.39 4.30
N LEU A 100 6.22 -5.28 3.92
CA LEU A 100 4.79 -5.11 4.18
C LEU A 100 4.17 -6.36 4.81
N VAL A 101 3.20 -6.13 5.66
CA VAL A 101 2.40 -7.17 6.32
C VAL A 101 0.93 -6.92 6.04
N VAL A 102 0.25 -7.91 5.47
CA VAL A 102 -1.21 -7.90 5.29
C VAL A 102 -1.84 -8.79 6.34
N THR A 103 -2.72 -8.23 7.16
CA THR A 103 -3.56 -8.97 8.09
C THR A 103 -4.95 -9.13 7.50
N LEU A 104 -5.33 -10.36 7.20
CA LEU A 104 -6.61 -10.72 6.59
C LEU A 104 -6.96 -12.15 6.97
N ASP A 105 -8.17 -12.38 7.48
CA ASP A 105 -8.57 -13.74 7.87
C ASP A 105 -8.91 -14.61 6.65
N VAL A 106 -9.67 -14.08 5.70
CA VAL A 106 -10.15 -14.79 4.49
C VAL A 106 -10.15 -13.83 3.31
N PRO A 107 -9.67 -14.24 2.12
CA PRO A 107 -9.09 -15.54 1.77
C PRO A 107 -7.62 -15.68 2.22
N LYS A 108 -7.08 -16.90 2.14
CA LYS A 108 -5.64 -17.14 2.35
C LYS A 108 -4.85 -16.58 1.17
N LEU A 109 -3.89 -15.71 1.46
CA LEU A 109 -3.12 -14.96 0.45
C LEU A 109 -1.76 -15.60 0.12
N GLY A 110 -1.34 -16.63 0.86
CA GLY A 110 -0.03 -17.27 0.65
C GLY A 110 0.30 -17.60 -0.81
N PRO A 111 -0.62 -18.18 -1.59
CA PRO A 111 -0.39 -18.47 -3.01
C PRO A 111 -0.17 -17.24 -3.90
N LEU A 112 -0.55 -16.04 -3.43
CA LEU A 112 -0.45 -14.78 -4.16
C LEU A 112 0.76 -13.93 -3.76
N ARG A 113 1.59 -14.39 -2.82
CA ARG A 113 2.74 -13.62 -2.30
C ARG A 113 3.62 -13.08 -3.40
N SER A 114 4.08 -13.94 -4.30
CA SER A 114 4.95 -13.54 -5.39
C SER A 114 4.29 -12.55 -6.35
N LYS A 115 3.01 -12.74 -6.66
CA LYS A 115 2.26 -11.82 -7.53
C LYS A 115 2.10 -10.44 -6.91
N ILE A 116 1.81 -10.37 -5.61
CA ILE A 116 1.68 -9.10 -4.89
C ILE A 116 3.04 -8.41 -4.81
N ALA A 117 4.11 -9.14 -4.46
CA ALA A 117 5.45 -8.59 -4.42
C ALA A 117 5.89 -8.05 -5.78
N SER A 118 5.68 -8.81 -6.85
CA SER A 118 6.01 -8.41 -8.22
C SER A 118 5.24 -7.15 -8.65
N SER A 119 3.96 -7.09 -8.38
CA SER A 119 3.12 -5.93 -8.72
C SER A 119 3.59 -4.65 -8.01
N VAL A 120 3.84 -4.75 -6.72
CA VAL A 120 4.36 -3.61 -5.92
C VAL A 120 5.76 -3.20 -6.40
N ALA A 121 6.63 -4.17 -6.68
CA ALA A 121 7.98 -3.92 -7.20
C ALA A 121 7.95 -3.14 -8.52
N VAL A 122 7.09 -3.53 -9.45
CA VAL A 122 6.92 -2.81 -10.73
C VAL A 122 6.48 -1.36 -10.49
N LEU A 123 5.51 -1.14 -9.62
CA LEU A 123 5.01 0.21 -9.31
C LEU A 123 6.07 1.11 -8.68
N LEU A 124 6.97 0.53 -7.88
CA LEU A 124 8.05 1.26 -7.21
C LEU A 124 9.37 1.32 -7.99
N ALA A 125 9.43 0.66 -9.14
CA ALA A 125 10.66 0.47 -9.92
C ALA A 125 11.78 -0.21 -9.09
N LEU A 126 11.40 -1.23 -8.31
CA LEU A 126 12.30 -2.06 -7.51
C LEU A 126 12.43 -3.47 -8.10
N PRO A 127 13.54 -4.17 -7.85
CA PRO A 127 13.58 -5.61 -8.01
C PRO A 127 12.59 -6.29 -7.05
N GLU A 128 12.00 -7.41 -7.45
CA GLU A 128 11.06 -8.15 -6.59
C GLU A 128 11.73 -8.59 -5.26
N SER A 129 13.02 -8.89 -5.28
CA SER A 129 13.82 -9.23 -4.09
C SER A 129 13.85 -8.15 -3.02
N GLU A 130 13.52 -6.91 -3.36
CA GLU A 130 13.48 -5.76 -2.44
C GLU A 130 12.07 -5.50 -1.88
N VAL A 131 11.10 -6.33 -2.20
CA VAL A 131 9.73 -6.24 -1.70
C VAL A 131 9.38 -7.47 -0.87
N GLY A 132 9.48 -7.34 0.45
CA GLY A 132 9.09 -8.38 1.40
C GLY A 132 7.58 -8.32 1.68
N VAL A 133 6.89 -9.46 1.48
CA VAL A 133 5.44 -9.59 1.73
C VAL A 133 5.19 -10.70 2.74
N SER A 134 4.53 -10.37 3.83
CA SER A 134 4.12 -11.30 4.88
C SER A 134 2.62 -11.24 5.08
N PHE A 135 2.03 -12.36 5.47
CA PHE A 135 0.60 -12.47 5.76
C PHE A 135 0.36 -12.91 7.18
N LYS A 136 -0.64 -12.31 7.81
CA LYS A 136 -1.15 -12.65 9.14
C LYS A 136 -2.67 -12.75 9.09
N THR A 137 -3.24 -13.44 10.06
CA THR A 137 -4.67 -13.38 10.36
C THR A 137 -4.89 -12.57 11.64
N SER A 138 -6.13 -12.17 11.88
CA SER A 138 -6.53 -11.58 13.15
C SER A 138 -6.86 -12.62 14.22
N GLU A 139 -6.65 -13.92 13.96
CA GLU A 139 -7.08 -15.02 14.82
C GLU A 139 -8.61 -15.03 15.08
N GLY A 140 -9.38 -14.60 14.08
CA GLY A 140 -10.84 -14.50 14.17
C GLY A 140 -11.35 -13.30 14.99
N LEU A 141 -10.47 -12.42 15.44
CA LEU A 141 -10.83 -11.24 16.24
C LEU A 141 -11.45 -10.13 15.38
N ALA A 142 -11.09 -10.06 14.11
CA ALA A 142 -11.59 -9.05 13.17
C ALA A 142 -11.80 -9.63 11.76
N PRO A 143 -12.78 -10.53 11.58
CA PRO A 143 -12.99 -11.25 10.32
C PRO A 143 -13.47 -10.37 9.16
N ALA A 144 -14.08 -9.23 9.45
CA ALA A 144 -14.55 -8.26 8.46
C ALA A 144 -13.60 -7.05 8.33
N HIS A 145 -12.30 -7.32 8.37
CA HIS A 145 -11.29 -6.26 8.44
C HIS A 145 -10.04 -6.70 7.66
N VAL A 146 -9.48 -5.78 6.89
CA VAL A 146 -8.13 -5.89 6.33
C VAL A 146 -7.27 -4.77 6.89
N GLN A 147 -6.04 -5.09 7.24
CA GLN A 147 -5.05 -4.11 7.69
C GLN A 147 -3.71 -4.40 7.04
N VAL A 148 -3.02 -3.34 6.61
CA VAL A 148 -1.68 -3.41 6.04
C VAL A 148 -0.76 -2.48 6.80
N ARG A 149 0.43 -2.96 7.11
CA ARG A 149 1.51 -2.18 7.70
C ARG A 149 2.73 -2.27 6.79
N VAL A 150 3.38 -1.15 6.57
CA VAL A 150 4.50 -1.03 5.63
C VAL A 150 5.63 -0.24 6.27
N THR A 151 6.85 -0.75 6.10
CA THR A 151 8.08 0.02 6.32
C THR A 151 8.81 0.14 5.00
N VAL A 152 9.29 1.33 4.67
CA VAL A 152 10.10 1.61 3.49
C VAL A 152 11.44 2.19 3.90
N LEU A 153 12.51 1.74 3.25
CA LEU A 153 13.80 2.41 3.27
C LEU A 153 13.91 3.28 2.02
N LEU A 154 14.17 4.55 2.22
CA LEU A 154 14.48 5.51 1.15
C LEU A 154 15.96 5.80 1.14
N GLY A 155 16.57 5.85 -0.03
CA GLY A 155 17.92 6.30 -0.24
C GLY A 155 17.95 7.61 -1.01
N ARG A 156 18.93 8.44 -0.71
CA ARG A 156 19.15 9.69 -1.44
C ARG A 156 19.72 9.38 -2.82
N LEU A 157 19.20 10.05 -3.82
CA LEU A 157 19.84 10.10 -5.13
C LEU A 157 21.13 10.90 -5.00
N ASP A 158 22.27 10.28 -5.24
CA ASP A 158 23.53 11.00 -5.37
C ASP A 158 23.43 11.87 -6.63
N GLY A 159 23.67 13.16 -6.44
CA GLY A 159 23.67 14.12 -7.51
C GLY A 159 24.88 13.99 -8.42
#